data_f43aa610657d5a3b6920453549e4768c
#
_entry.id   f43aa610657d5a3b6920453549e4768c
#
_cell.length_a   1.000
_cell.length_b   1.000
_cell.length_c   1.000
_cell.angle_alpha   90.00
_cell.angle_beta   90.00
_cell.angle_gamma   90.00
#
_symmetry.space_group_name_H-M   'P 1'
#
loop_
_entity.id
_entity.type
_entity.pdbx_description
1 polymer ?
#
loop_
_entity_poly.entity_id
_entity_poly.type
_entity_poly.pdbx_seq_one_letter_code
_entity_poly.pdbx_strand_id
1 'polypeptide(L)'
;LSEWTTSGTFRTASGTVYLPENAGATWYLTGVQFEVGSNASAYEFRSFAEELALCQRYFQFFGGSNGTYDSMTTGSCASSTVAYVPHRLTHTMRTTPSFTLVGSASDFRYTKGGDQTPSGLTLDQAGKNMVAVRVSAGSDHLVADDAIRLFIINTTGAFQFDAEL
;
A
#
# COMPACT_ATOMS: atom_id res chain seq x y z
N LEU A 1 -0.12 5.82 42.66
CA LEU A 1 -0.61 6.91 41.78
C LEU A 1 -2.01 6.54 41.34
N SER A 2 -3.04 7.14 41.93
CA SER A 2 -4.46 6.76 41.72
C SER A 2 -5.29 7.83 41.03
N GLU A 3 -4.71 8.93 40.56
CA GLU A 3 -5.49 9.99 39.94
C GLU A 3 -4.83 10.57 38.70
N TRP A 4 -5.58 10.61 37.63
CA TRP A 4 -5.27 11.40 36.45
C TRP A 4 -5.53 12.87 36.78
N THR A 5 -4.50 13.71 36.73
CA THR A 5 -4.66 15.13 36.95
C THR A 5 -4.66 15.86 35.60
N THR A 6 -5.57 16.83 35.47
CA THR A 6 -5.61 17.75 34.32
C THR A 6 -4.67 18.95 34.51
N SER A 7 -3.88 18.97 35.58
CA SER A 7 -2.89 20.01 35.84
C SER A 7 -1.70 19.79 34.92
N GLY A 8 -1.39 20.75 34.05
CA GLY A 8 -0.39 20.71 32.99
C GLY A 8 1.07 20.63 33.44
N THR A 9 1.36 20.13 34.64
CA THR A 9 2.71 19.93 35.14
C THR A 9 2.89 18.44 35.48
N PHE A 10 3.28 17.65 34.50
CA PHE A 10 3.71 16.28 34.76
C PHE A 10 5.04 16.31 35.53
N ARG A 11 4.99 15.97 36.80
CA ARG A 11 6.20 15.77 37.61
C ARG A 11 6.65 14.34 37.43
N THR A 12 7.87 14.16 36.94
CA THR A 12 8.52 12.85 36.88
C THR A 12 8.79 12.36 38.30
N ALA A 13 8.61 11.05 38.53
CA ALA A 13 9.02 10.44 39.78
C ALA A 13 10.54 10.54 39.97
N SER A 14 11.01 10.60 41.22
CA SER A 14 12.43 10.61 41.52
C SER A 14 13.11 9.36 40.95
N GLY A 15 14.22 9.53 40.20
CA GLY A 15 14.97 8.43 39.57
C GLY A 15 14.50 8.08 38.15
N THR A 16 13.58 8.83 37.54
CA THR A 16 13.24 8.63 36.13
C THR A 16 14.32 9.16 35.21
N VAL A 17 14.63 8.38 34.16
CA VAL A 17 15.53 8.81 33.08
C VAL A 17 14.75 9.70 32.10
N TYR A 18 15.25 10.90 31.86
CA TYR A 18 14.65 11.84 30.91
C TYR A 18 15.17 11.52 29.49
N LEU A 19 14.40 10.72 28.76
CA LEU A 19 14.78 10.25 27.42
C LEU A 19 15.13 11.36 26.43
N PRO A 20 14.38 12.49 26.35
CA PRO A 20 14.68 13.56 25.41
C PRO A 20 16.02 14.26 25.61
N GLU A 21 16.63 14.17 26.78
CA GLU A 21 17.95 14.78 27.07
C GLU A 21 19.13 13.92 26.59
N ASN A 22 18.89 12.67 26.24
CA ASN A 22 19.93 11.76 25.80
C ASN A 22 19.95 11.67 24.27
N ALA A 23 20.91 12.32 23.62
CA ALA A 23 21.10 12.23 22.19
C ALA A 23 21.35 10.77 21.77
N GLY A 24 20.56 10.25 20.84
CA GLY A 24 20.62 8.87 20.37
C GLY A 24 19.89 7.84 21.25
N ALA A 25 19.18 8.27 22.30
CA ALA A 25 18.31 7.37 23.04
C ALA A 25 17.18 6.84 22.17
N THR A 26 16.95 5.53 22.19
CA THR A 26 15.86 4.86 21.50
C THR A 26 14.91 4.25 22.50
N TRP A 27 13.63 4.28 22.18
CA TRP A 27 12.60 3.67 22.99
C TRP A 27 11.77 2.73 22.13
N TYR A 28 11.57 1.52 22.63
CA TYR A 28 10.80 0.49 21.93
C TYR A 28 9.58 0.10 22.76
N LEU A 29 8.41 0.13 22.16
CA LEU A 29 7.17 -0.35 22.77
C LEU A 29 6.69 -1.58 22.00
N THR A 30 6.41 -2.64 22.73
CA THR A 30 5.84 -3.88 22.18
C THR A 30 4.84 -4.48 23.17
N GLY A 31 4.02 -5.42 22.71
CA GLY A 31 3.04 -6.10 23.56
C GLY A 31 1.89 -5.18 23.99
N VAL A 32 1.51 -4.21 23.16
CA VAL A 32 0.34 -3.35 23.42
C VAL A 32 -0.89 -3.98 22.82
N GLN A 33 -1.91 -4.19 23.65
CA GLN A 33 -3.23 -4.65 23.22
C GLN A 33 -4.26 -3.60 23.61
N PHE A 34 -5.11 -3.23 22.67
CA PHE A 34 -6.24 -2.34 22.91
C PHE A 34 -7.54 -3.09 22.64
N GLU A 35 -8.39 -3.17 23.64
CA GLU A 35 -9.66 -3.93 23.57
C GLU A 35 -10.81 -3.17 24.23
N VAL A 36 -12.02 -3.45 23.77
CA VAL A 36 -13.23 -2.94 24.38
C VAL A 36 -13.70 -3.94 25.44
N GLY A 37 -13.68 -3.54 26.70
CA GLY A 37 -14.10 -4.39 27.82
C GLY A 37 -13.90 -3.74 29.17
N SER A 38 -14.46 -4.34 30.20
CA SER A 38 -14.30 -3.89 31.59
C SER A 38 -13.04 -4.43 32.27
N ASN A 39 -12.44 -5.48 31.70
CA ASN A 39 -11.23 -6.13 32.22
C ASN A 39 -10.29 -6.39 31.05
N ALA A 40 -8.97 -6.26 31.30
CA ALA A 40 -7.97 -6.63 30.34
C ALA A 40 -7.93 -8.16 30.17
N SER A 41 -7.96 -8.64 28.95
CA SER A 41 -7.74 -10.04 28.63
C SER A 41 -6.25 -10.40 28.57
N ALA A 42 -5.92 -11.68 28.51
CA ALA A 42 -4.55 -12.09 28.27
C ALA A 42 -4.09 -11.63 26.88
N TYR A 43 -2.82 -11.20 26.77
CA TYR A 43 -2.26 -10.76 25.50
C TYR A 43 -2.35 -11.88 24.45
N GLU A 44 -2.97 -11.59 23.32
CA GLU A 44 -3.11 -12.49 22.21
C GLU A 44 -1.89 -12.44 21.31
N PHE A 45 -1.06 -13.49 21.34
CA PHE A 45 0.08 -13.62 20.43
C PHE A 45 -0.40 -14.15 19.08
N ARG A 46 -0.16 -13.36 18.04
CA ARG A 46 -0.35 -13.77 16.64
C ARG A 46 0.99 -13.87 15.94
N SER A 47 1.09 -14.76 14.99
CA SER A 47 2.27 -14.82 14.12
C SER A 47 2.30 -13.57 13.21
N PHE A 48 3.51 -13.17 12.78
CA PHE A 48 3.65 -12.06 11.83
C PHE A 48 2.84 -12.30 10.55
N ALA A 49 2.78 -13.55 10.07
CA ALA A 49 2.04 -13.88 8.87
C ALA A 49 0.52 -13.68 9.01
N GLU A 50 -0.03 -14.02 10.18
CA GLU A 50 -1.44 -13.79 10.49
C GLU A 50 -1.75 -12.29 10.57
N GLU A 51 -0.94 -11.53 11.29
CA GLU A 51 -1.10 -10.07 11.37
C GLU A 51 -0.99 -9.42 10.00
N LEU A 52 0.00 -9.80 9.20
CA LEU A 52 0.16 -9.29 7.84
C LEU A 52 -1.07 -9.59 6.98
N ALA A 53 -1.60 -10.81 7.04
CA ALA A 53 -2.79 -11.19 6.29
C ALA A 53 -4.03 -10.39 6.73
N LEU A 54 -4.17 -10.12 8.02
CA LEU A 54 -5.24 -9.27 8.55
C LEU A 54 -5.10 -7.82 8.07
N CYS A 55 -3.89 -7.25 8.12
CA CYS A 55 -3.63 -5.92 7.61
C CYS A 55 -3.89 -5.81 6.10
N GLN A 56 -3.51 -6.81 5.32
CA GLN A 56 -3.71 -6.84 3.87
C GLN A 56 -5.19 -6.92 3.44
N ARG A 57 -6.11 -7.20 4.36
CA ARG A 57 -7.55 -7.07 4.09
C ARG A 57 -8.01 -5.62 4.01
N TYR A 58 -7.23 -4.69 4.55
CA TYR A 58 -7.55 -3.26 4.59
C TYR A 58 -6.66 -2.46 3.64
N PHE A 59 -5.39 -2.83 3.56
CA PHE A 59 -4.40 -2.08 2.80
C PHE A 59 -3.43 -3.01 2.07
N GLN A 60 -3.23 -2.77 0.76
CA GLN A 60 -2.21 -3.47 -0.03
C GLN A 60 -1.42 -2.47 -0.86
N PHE A 61 -0.11 -2.72 -0.93
CA PHE A 61 0.83 -1.87 -1.61
C PHE A 61 1.70 -2.72 -2.55
N PHE A 62 1.76 -2.35 -3.83
CA PHE A 62 2.49 -3.07 -4.86
C PHE A 62 3.45 -2.14 -5.58
N GLY A 63 4.72 -2.37 -5.45
CA GLY A 63 5.79 -1.56 -6.01
C GLY A 63 6.62 -0.88 -4.93
N GLY A 64 7.39 0.14 -5.30
CA GLY A 64 8.28 0.84 -4.37
C GLY A 64 9.45 -0.02 -3.86
N SER A 65 9.67 -1.19 -4.44
CA SER A 65 10.79 -2.06 -4.09
C SER A 65 12.09 -1.58 -4.72
N ASN A 66 13.21 -2.12 -4.26
CA ASN A 66 14.55 -1.70 -4.70
C ASN A 66 14.89 -2.02 -6.16
N GLY A 67 13.93 -2.50 -6.93
CA GLY A 67 14.14 -2.96 -8.28
C GLY A 67 13.87 -1.90 -9.32
N THR A 68 14.74 -1.82 -10.28
CA THR A 68 14.43 -1.33 -11.60
C THR A 68 13.78 -2.46 -12.39
N TYR A 69 12.65 -2.18 -13.07
CA TYR A 69 11.95 -3.14 -13.93
C TYR A 69 11.16 -4.25 -13.21
N ASP A 70 10.52 -3.94 -12.09
CA ASP A 70 9.56 -4.85 -11.48
C ASP A 70 8.33 -5.03 -12.37
N SER A 71 8.19 -6.27 -12.89
CA SER A 71 7.02 -6.63 -13.71
C SER A 71 5.79 -6.75 -12.83
N MET A 72 4.78 -5.91 -13.10
CA MET A 72 3.54 -5.95 -12.32
C MET A 72 2.58 -7.01 -12.84
N THR A 73 2.21 -6.90 -14.13
CA THR A 73 1.21 -7.79 -14.71
C THR A 73 1.11 -7.57 -16.22
N THR A 74 0.42 -8.47 -16.88
CA THR A 74 0.11 -8.39 -18.31
C THR A 74 -1.38 -8.09 -18.49
N GLY A 75 -1.72 -7.44 -19.59
CA GLY A 75 -3.08 -7.09 -19.94
C GLY A 75 -3.32 -7.10 -21.45
N SER A 76 -4.45 -6.59 -21.87
CA SER A 76 -4.84 -6.48 -23.27
C SER A 76 -5.17 -5.04 -23.65
N CYS A 77 -4.90 -4.70 -24.90
CA CYS A 77 -5.27 -3.42 -25.47
C CYS A 77 -6.74 -3.43 -25.89
N ALA A 78 -7.48 -2.42 -25.47
CA ALA A 78 -8.88 -2.23 -25.89
C ALA A 78 -9.01 -1.31 -27.10
N SER A 79 -8.02 -0.44 -27.33
CA SER A 79 -7.98 0.48 -28.46
C SER A 79 -6.54 0.90 -28.75
N SER A 80 -6.34 1.82 -29.68
CA SER A 80 -5.03 2.41 -29.97
C SER A 80 -4.43 3.21 -28.82
N THR A 81 -5.23 3.61 -27.82
CA THR A 81 -4.79 4.49 -26.71
C THR A 81 -5.10 3.94 -25.33
N VAL A 82 -5.80 2.82 -25.21
CA VAL A 82 -6.24 2.27 -23.94
C VAL A 82 -5.95 0.79 -23.85
N ALA A 83 -5.39 0.38 -22.71
CA ALA A 83 -5.27 -1.02 -22.34
C ALA A 83 -5.77 -1.25 -20.90
N TYR A 84 -6.19 -2.47 -20.61
CA TYR A 84 -6.62 -2.90 -19.29
C TYR A 84 -5.68 -3.98 -18.76
N VAL A 85 -5.23 -3.78 -17.55
CA VAL A 85 -4.26 -4.65 -16.91
C VAL A 85 -4.86 -5.19 -15.63
N PRO A 86 -5.28 -6.47 -15.60
CA PRO A 86 -5.82 -7.07 -14.39
C PRO A 86 -4.71 -7.25 -13.36
N HIS A 87 -4.98 -6.85 -12.13
CA HIS A 87 -4.08 -7.05 -11.00
C HIS A 87 -4.79 -7.82 -9.90
N ARG A 88 -4.21 -8.97 -9.52
CA ARG A 88 -4.75 -9.79 -8.44
C ARG A 88 -4.23 -9.29 -7.10
N LEU A 89 -5.13 -9.05 -6.19
CA LEU A 89 -4.81 -8.69 -4.81
C LEU A 89 -4.30 -9.92 -4.06
N THR A 90 -3.33 -9.74 -3.19
CA THR A 90 -2.70 -10.82 -2.42
C THR A 90 -3.69 -11.48 -1.47
N HIS A 91 -4.54 -10.69 -0.84
CA HIS A 91 -5.62 -11.13 0.04
C HIS A 91 -6.93 -10.48 -0.35
N THR A 92 -8.04 -11.18 -0.10
CA THR A 92 -9.37 -10.62 -0.26
C THR A 92 -9.54 -9.42 0.65
N MET A 93 -9.78 -8.25 0.06
CA MET A 93 -9.98 -7.02 0.82
C MET A 93 -11.36 -6.99 1.51
N ARG A 94 -11.47 -6.24 2.58
CA ARG A 94 -12.71 -6.12 3.37
C ARG A 94 -13.87 -5.58 2.54
N THR A 95 -13.61 -4.57 1.75
CA THR A 95 -14.56 -3.96 0.81
C THR A 95 -13.88 -3.74 -0.54
N THR A 96 -14.61 -3.23 -1.52
CA THR A 96 -14.02 -2.79 -2.78
C THR A 96 -13.03 -1.66 -2.51
N PRO A 97 -11.75 -1.81 -2.89
CA PRO A 97 -10.74 -0.83 -2.56
C PRO A 97 -10.84 0.44 -3.39
N SER A 98 -10.41 1.54 -2.80
CA SER A 98 -9.96 2.71 -3.54
C SER A 98 -8.55 2.49 -4.09
N PHE A 99 -8.17 3.26 -5.09
CA PHE A 99 -6.87 3.18 -5.75
C PHE A 99 -6.15 4.52 -5.68
N THR A 100 -4.88 4.47 -5.30
CA THR A 100 -3.99 5.62 -5.38
C THR A 100 -2.74 5.22 -6.16
N LEU A 101 -2.43 5.98 -7.20
CA LEU A 101 -1.15 5.91 -7.88
C LEU A 101 -0.11 6.65 -7.03
N VAL A 102 0.85 5.92 -6.49
CA VAL A 102 1.99 6.52 -5.76
C VAL A 102 3.07 6.84 -6.78
N GLY A 103 3.65 8.03 -6.67
CA GLY A 103 4.56 8.58 -7.69
C GLY A 103 3.79 9.16 -8.88
N SER A 104 4.28 8.93 -10.07
CA SER A 104 3.70 9.43 -11.30
C SER A 104 3.62 8.36 -12.38
N ALA A 105 2.82 8.58 -13.44
CA ALA A 105 2.75 7.65 -14.57
C ALA A 105 4.13 7.44 -15.25
N SER A 106 5.05 8.40 -15.14
CA SER A 106 6.40 8.28 -15.67
C SER A 106 7.29 7.27 -14.94
N ASP A 107 6.88 6.81 -13.75
CA ASP A 107 7.55 5.77 -12.99
C ASP A 107 7.23 4.35 -13.49
N PHE A 108 6.34 4.28 -14.46
CA PHE A 108 5.89 3.05 -15.09
C PHE A 108 6.23 3.01 -16.57
N ARG A 109 6.27 1.81 -17.11
CA ARG A 109 6.37 1.53 -18.55
C ARG A 109 5.40 0.43 -18.94
N TYR A 110 4.91 0.51 -20.15
CA TYR A 110 4.28 -0.63 -20.80
C TYR A 110 5.06 -1.01 -22.06
N THR A 111 5.15 -2.30 -22.33
CA THR A 111 5.84 -2.81 -23.52
C THR A 111 4.84 -3.20 -24.59
N LYS A 112 4.97 -2.55 -25.74
CA LYS A 112 4.30 -2.87 -26.99
C LYS A 112 5.17 -2.42 -28.15
N GLY A 113 5.96 -3.37 -28.70
CA GLY A 113 6.94 -3.02 -29.75
C GLY A 113 8.10 -2.14 -29.27
N GLY A 114 8.28 -2.01 -27.96
CA GLY A 114 9.23 -1.15 -27.26
C GLY A 114 8.61 -0.60 -25.97
N ASP A 115 9.45 -0.08 -25.09
CA ASP A 115 9.02 0.45 -23.81
C ASP A 115 8.47 1.87 -23.93
N GLN A 116 7.23 2.06 -23.59
CA GLN A 116 6.51 3.32 -23.65
C GLN A 116 6.08 3.81 -22.26
N THR A 117 6.01 5.13 -22.09
CA THR A 117 5.51 5.75 -20.88
C THR A 117 3.98 5.91 -20.97
N PRO A 118 3.20 5.42 -20.00
CA PRO A 118 1.78 5.73 -19.95
C PRO A 118 1.54 7.21 -19.70
N SER A 119 0.52 7.78 -20.31
CA SER A 119 0.05 9.14 -20.02
C SER A 119 -0.78 9.21 -18.76
N GLY A 120 -1.31 8.07 -18.30
CA GLY A 120 -2.07 7.95 -17.06
C GLY A 120 -2.35 6.50 -16.69
N LEU A 121 -2.48 6.27 -15.40
CA LEU A 121 -2.87 5.01 -14.79
C LEU A 121 -4.03 5.27 -13.83
N THR A 122 -5.16 4.64 -14.06
CA THR A 122 -6.37 4.83 -13.25
C THR A 122 -7.06 3.50 -12.97
N LEU A 123 -7.83 3.45 -11.91
CA LEU A 123 -8.68 2.29 -11.65
C LEU A 123 -9.85 2.30 -12.63
N ASP A 124 -10.09 1.20 -13.32
CA ASP A 124 -11.25 0.99 -14.19
C ASP A 124 -12.33 0.19 -13.47
N GLN A 125 -11.97 -0.98 -12.99
CA GLN A 125 -12.88 -1.86 -12.25
C GLN A 125 -12.22 -2.36 -10.97
N ALA A 126 -13.01 -2.49 -9.93
CA ALA A 126 -12.53 -3.00 -8.66
C ALA A 126 -13.49 -4.04 -8.07
N GLY A 127 -12.91 -5.16 -7.70
CA GLY A 127 -13.50 -6.17 -6.84
C GLY A 127 -12.62 -6.39 -5.62
N LYS A 128 -13.11 -7.15 -4.65
CA LYS A 128 -12.37 -7.42 -3.41
C LYS A 128 -11.11 -8.28 -3.61
N ASN A 129 -11.00 -9.01 -4.71
CA ASN A 129 -9.91 -9.96 -4.99
C ASN A 129 -9.06 -9.55 -6.19
N MET A 130 -9.62 -8.74 -7.07
CA MET A 130 -9.01 -8.36 -8.33
C MET A 130 -9.48 -6.98 -8.73
N VAL A 131 -8.59 -6.25 -9.34
CA VAL A 131 -8.85 -4.92 -9.90
C VAL A 131 -8.37 -4.89 -11.35
N ALA A 132 -8.92 -4.00 -12.15
CA ALA A 132 -8.42 -3.68 -13.47
C ALA A 132 -7.89 -2.25 -13.48
N VAL A 133 -6.61 -2.10 -13.79
CA VAL A 133 -5.99 -0.79 -13.96
C VAL A 133 -6.03 -0.44 -15.44
N ARG A 134 -6.58 0.72 -15.75
CA ARG A 134 -6.54 1.31 -17.07
C ARG A 134 -5.22 1.99 -17.32
N VAL A 135 -4.55 1.58 -18.39
CA VAL A 135 -3.34 2.21 -18.90
C VAL A 135 -3.74 3.09 -20.09
N SER A 136 -3.47 4.38 -19.99
CA SER A 136 -3.68 5.32 -21.09
C SER A 136 -2.35 5.56 -21.81
N ALA A 137 -2.32 5.36 -23.13
CA ALA A 137 -1.22 5.77 -23.97
C ALA A 137 -1.39 7.23 -24.41
N GLY A 138 -0.29 7.97 -24.50
CA GLY A 138 -0.31 9.38 -24.92
C GLY A 138 -0.57 9.59 -26.41
N SER A 139 -0.51 8.52 -27.20
CA SER A 139 -0.71 8.52 -28.65
C SER A 139 -1.09 7.11 -29.12
N ASP A 140 -1.42 6.96 -30.38
CA ASP A 140 -1.83 5.69 -31.02
C ASP A 140 -0.70 4.68 -31.14
N HIS A 141 -0.26 4.14 -29.99
CA HIS A 141 0.79 3.12 -29.93
C HIS A 141 0.26 1.70 -29.72
N LEU A 142 -0.98 1.58 -29.30
CA LEU A 142 -1.58 0.28 -28.99
C LEU A 142 -2.37 -0.23 -30.19
N VAL A 143 -2.59 -1.51 -30.26
CA VAL A 143 -3.45 -2.17 -31.24
C VAL A 143 -4.45 -2.99 -30.44
N ALA A 144 -5.74 -2.84 -30.73
CA ALA A 144 -6.79 -3.60 -30.06
C ALA A 144 -6.48 -5.12 -30.10
N ASP A 145 -6.81 -5.81 -29.02
CA ASP A 145 -6.62 -7.24 -28.80
C ASP A 145 -5.16 -7.69 -28.61
N ASP A 146 -4.18 -6.80 -28.76
CA ASP A 146 -2.79 -7.13 -28.47
C ASP A 146 -2.51 -7.15 -26.97
N ALA A 147 -1.54 -7.97 -26.56
CA ALA A 147 -1.07 -8.01 -25.17
C ALA A 147 -0.11 -6.87 -24.87
N ILE A 148 -0.17 -6.37 -23.65
CA ILE A 148 0.83 -5.48 -23.07
C ILE A 148 1.37 -6.05 -21.76
N ARG A 149 2.57 -5.63 -21.38
CA ARG A 149 3.13 -5.83 -20.04
C ARG A 149 3.30 -4.48 -19.38
N LEU A 150 2.79 -4.34 -18.17
CA LEU A 150 3.03 -3.17 -17.31
C LEU A 150 4.12 -3.49 -16.29
N PHE A 151 5.04 -2.56 -16.07
CA PHE A 151 6.12 -2.69 -15.10
C PHE A 151 6.56 -1.35 -14.55
N ILE A 152 7.21 -1.37 -13.39
CA ILE A 152 7.77 -0.22 -12.69
C ILE A 152 9.24 -0.10 -13.07
N ILE A 153 9.72 1.13 -13.26
CA ILE A 153 11.11 1.39 -13.64
C ILE A 153 11.95 2.05 -12.54
N ASN A 154 11.32 2.43 -11.43
CA ASN A 154 12.02 3.04 -10.31
C ASN A 154 11.36 2.71 -8.97
N THR A 155 11.97 3.15 -7.87
CA THR A 155 11.53 2.88 -6.50
C THR A 155 10.37 3.75 -6.03
N THR A 156 9.95 4.75 -6.80
CA THR A 156 8.88 5.69 -6.43
C THR A 156 7.51 5.26 -6.91
N GLY A 157 7.45 4.48 -8.01
CA GLY A 157 6.19 4.00 -8.57
C GLY A 157 5.57 2.87 -7.76
N ALA A 158 4.30 3.00 -7.39
CA ALA A 158 3.55 1.93 -6.75
C ALA A 158 2.04 2.08 -6.94
N PHE A 159 1.32 0.99 -6.74
CA PHE A 159 -0.13 0.93 -6.61
C PHE A 159 -0.50 0.73 -5.15
N GLN A 160 -1.35 1.60 -4.65
CA GLN A 160 -1.93 1.51 -3.31
C GLN A 160 -3.41 1.21 -3.44
N PHE A 161 -3.85 0.17 -2.73
CA PHE A 161 -5.25 -0.22 -2.61
C PHE A 161 -5.67 -0.12 -1.16
N ASP A 162 -6.73 0.64 -0.90
CA ASP A 162 -7.21 0.95 0.44
C ASP A 162 -8.69 0.57 0.54
N ALA A 163 -9.03 -0.22 1.54
CA ALA A 163 -10.37 -0.69 1.87
C ALA A 163 -10.77 -0.33 3.32
N GLU A 164 -10.17 0.71 3.86
CA GLU A 164 -10.62 1.30 5.12
C GLU A 164 -12.00 1.96 4.96
N LEU A 165 -12.61 2.39 6.07
CA LEU A 165 -13.96 2.98 6.08
C LEU A 165 -13.93 4.46 5.70
#